data_2ec38bb281fd65fe067d61d01a6fecb3
#
_entry.id   2ec38bb281fd65fe067d61d01a6fecb3
#
_cell.length_a   1.000
_cell.length_b   1.000
_cell.length_c   1.000
_cell.angle_alpha   90.00
_cell.angle_beta   90.00
_cell.angle_gamma   90.00
#
_symmetry.space_group_name_H-M   'P 1'
#
loop_
_entity.id
_entity.type
_entity.pdbx_description
1 polymer ?
#
loop_
_entity_poly.entity_id
_entity_poly.type
_entity_poly.pdbx_seq_one_letter_code
_entity_poly.pdbx_strand_id
1 'polypeptide(L)'
;MKNVFLAGYSTSYFFYALTFITYLLRWRNTWRYLSIIALTVNLLVLLLIAILSGHFPFFNIFECFSFVTFILGGLALLCSQTEKYRLDARSWVWIEILFLLGIVLFFPKEPSFYRPNHTFLWVILFHGFRELALATVLFSAAHFIRFRMARRRKPLKNHILFKGRNFLLLSTVFFLCSEYSGMIWCQAGWGDFWHWSATFFQSTVIILCLMFAFHIPGKNHRSDDIRCVIGAGTALVMLTIQVTKGLS
;
A
#
# COMPACT_ATOMS: atom_id res chain seq x y z
N MET A 1 13.77 21.71 -10.50
CA MET A 1 13.19 20.35 -10.39
C MET A 1 12.34 20.18 -9.12
N LYS A 2 12.84 20.50 -7.92
CA LYS A 2 12.11 20.37 -6.63
C LYS A 2 10.68 20.94 -6.68
N ASN A 3 10.50 22.16 -7.21
CA ASN A 3 9.19 22.80 -7.29
C ASN A 3 8.20 22.06 -8.20
N VAL A 4 8.68 21.34 -9.22
CA VAL A 4 7.82 20.56 -10.12
C VAL A 4 7.27 19.32 -9.39
N PHE A 5 8.12 18.61 -8.65
CA PHE A 5 7.68 17.47 -7.84
C PHE A 5 6.75 17.89 -6.72
N LEU A 6 7.05 19.00 -6.05
CA LEU A 6 6.17 19.56 -5.03
C LEU A 6 4.80 19.94 -5.61
N ALA A 7 4.77 20.61 -6.76
CA ALA A 7 3.53 20.97 -7.43
C ALA A 7 2.72 19.74 -7.85
N GLY A 8 3.37 18.76 -8.50
CA GLY A 8 2.71 17.52 -8.91
C GLY A 8 2.13 16.74 -7.72
N TYR A 9 2.92 16.61 -6.64
CA TYR A 9 2.47 15.98 -5.41
C TYR A 9 1.28 16.72 -4.78
N SER A 10 1.37 18.04 -4.63
CA SER A 10 0.29 18.85 -4.04
C SER A 10 -0.99 18.76 -4.88
N THR A 11 -0.86 18.74 -6.20
CA THR A 11 -1.98 18.57 -7.13
C THR A 11 -2.62 17.17 -6.96
N SER A 12 -1.82 16.11 -6.89
CA SER A 12 -2.32 14.74 -6.63
C SER A 12 -3.05 14.66 -5.30
N TYR A 13 -2.46 15.20 -4.23
CA TYR A 13 -3.06 15.22 -2.90
C TYR A 13 -4.40 15.96 -2.90
N PHE A 14 -4.46 17.12 -3.55
CA PHE A 14 -5.69 17.90 -3.67
C PHE A 14 -6.81 17.11 -4.39
N PHE A 15 -6.50 16.46 -5.52
CA PHE A 15 -7.50 15.67 -6.25
C PHE A 15 -7.94 14.42 -5.46
N TYR A 16 -7.06 13.76 -4.73
CA TYR A 16 -7.45 12.65 -3.85
C TYR A 16 -8.35 13.13 -2.71
N ALA A 17 -8.04 14.28 -2.09
CA ALA A 17 -8.90 14.87 -1.06
C ALA A 17 -10.28 15.25 -1.61
N LEU A 18 -10.32 15.86 -2.78
CA LEU A 18 -11.56 16.21 -3.45
C LEU A 18 -12.38 14.98 -3.86
N THR A 19 -11.70 13.91 -4.31
CA THR A 19 -12.32 12.58 -4.57
C THR A 19 -12.98 12.04 -3.31
N PHE A 20 -12.30 12.06 -2.18
CA PHE A 20 -12.85 11.59 -0.91
C PHE A 20 -14.07 12.41 -0.47
N ILE A 21 -13.98 13.75 -0.54
CA ILE A 21 -15.10 14.64 -0.20
C ILE A 21 -16.33 14.36 -1.08
N THR A 22 -16.14 14.34 -2.40
CA THR A 22 -17.24 14.09 -3.34
C THR A 22 -17.83 12.68 -3.22
N TYR A 23 -16.98 11.71 -2.82
CA TYR A 23 -17.43 10.36 -2.50
C TYR A 23 -18.34 10.35 -1.24
N LEU A 24 -17.95 11.04 -0.18
CA LEU A 24 -18.76 11.18 1.04
C LEU A 24 -20.08 11.94 0.78
N LEU A 25 -20.06 12.93 -0.11
CA LEU A 25 -21.25 13.66 -0.53
C LEU A 25 -22.13 12.87 -1.52
N ARG A 26 -21.69 11.66 -1.90
CA ARG A 26 -22.40 10.75 -2.84
C ARG A 26 -22.61 11.33 -4.24
N TRP A 27 -21.77 12.18 -4.69
CA TRP A 27 -21.77 12.70 -6.07
C TRP A 27 -21.21 11.63 -7.02
N ARG A 28 -22.08 10.66 -7.40
CA ARG A 28 -21.71 9.38 -8.01
C ARG A 28 -20.81 9.50 -9.25
N ASN A 29 -21.05 10.44 -10.10
CA ASN A 29 -20.26 10.59 -11.33
C ASN A 29 -19.00 11.42 -11.08
N THR A 30 -19.11 12.47 -10.28
CA THR A 30 -18.02 13.42 -10.00
C THR A 30 -16.84 12.74 -9.32
N TRP A 31 -17.07 11.89 -8.28
CA TRP A 31 -15.95 11.23 -7.58
C TRP A 31 -15.17 10.28 -8.49
N ARG A 32 -15.83 9.62 -9.48
CA ARG A 32 -15.15 8.74 -10.44
C ARG A 32 -14.23 9.52 -11.37
N TYR A 33 -14.69 10.63 -11.93
CA TYR A 33 -13.85 11.48 -12.77
C TYR A 33 -12.68 12.07 -11.98
N LEU A 34 -12.92 12.54 -10.77
CA LEU A 34 -11.87 13.07 -9.91
C LEU A 34 -10.84 12.01 -9.53
N SER A 35 -11.25 10.76 -9.23
CA SER A 35 -10.31 9.69 -8.95
C SER A 35 -9.47 9.30 -10.17
N ILE A 36 -10.03 9.33 -11.37
CA ILE A 36 -9.26 9.12 -12.61
C ILE A 36 -8.24 10.25 -12.79
N ILE A 37 -8.65 11.51 -12.60
CA ILE A 37 -7.74 12.66 -12.67
C ILE A 37 -6.62 12.52 -11.63
N ALA A 38 -6.96 12.21 -10.38
CA ALA A 38 -5.98 12.02 -9.30
C ALA A 38 -4.95 10.92 -9.65
N LEU A 39 -5.43 9.77 -10.15
CA LEU A 39 -4.57 8.67 -10.60
C LEU A 39 -3.68 9.09 -11.78
N THR A 40 -4.23 9.79 -12.77
CA THR A 40 -3.46 10.26 -13.92
C THR A 40 -2.36 11.22 -13.49
N VAL A 41 -2.68 12.20 -12.64
CA VAL A 41 -1.67 13.15 -12.13
C VAL A 41 -0.60 12.41 -11.32
N ASN A 42 -0.99 11.47 -10.47
CA ASN A 42 -0.04 10.68 -9.69
C ASN A 42 0.86 9.81 -10.60
N LEU A 43 0.29 9.18 -11.63
CA LEU A 43 1.06 8.44 -12.64
C LEU A 43 2.05 9.33 -13.37
N LEU A 44 1.65 10.53 -13.77
CA LEU A 44 2.55 11.49 -14.41
C LEU A 44 3.72 11.89 -13.50
N VAL A 45 3.46 12.08 -12.20
CA VAL A 45 4.53 12.34 -11.21
C VAL A 45 5.49 11.15 -11.12
N LEU A 46 4.97 9.91 -11.05
CA LEU A 46 5.79 8.70 -11.01
C LEU A 46 6.65 8.53 -12.28
N LEU A 47 6.06 8.77 -13.45
CA LEU A 47 6.77 8.73 -14.74
C LEU A 47 7.86 9.82 -14.80
N LEU A 48 7.55 11.03 -14.34
CA LEU A 48 8.50 12.12 -14.28
C LEU A 48 9.68 11.78 -13.35
N ILE A 49 9.41 11.19 -12.18
CA ILE A 49 10.47 10.68 -11.29
C ILE A 49 11.32 9.66 -12.04
N ALA A 50 10.73 8.64 -12.64
CA ALA A 50 11.46 7.57 -13.33
C ALA A 50 12.35 8.13 -14.47
N ILE A 51 11.85 9.07 -15.27
CA ILE A 51 12.59 9.68 -16.38
C ILE A 51 13.75 10.55 -15.87
N LEU A 52 13.52 11.39 -14.85
CA LEU A 52 14.51 12.35 -14.38
C LEU A 52 15.55 11.74 -13.44
N SER A 53 15.20 10.70 -12.68
CA SER A 53 16.13 9.99 -11.79
C SER A 53 16.86 8.83 -12.47
N GLY A 54 16.34 8.35 -13.61
CA GLY A 54 16.91 7.19 -14.33
C GLY A 54 16.69 5.85 -13.63
N HIS A 55 15.75 5.79 -12.66
CA HIS A 55 15.41 4.57 -11.94
C HIS A 55 13.90 4.51 -11.62
N PHE A 56 13.40 3.34 -11.25
CA PHE A 56 12.01 3.18 -10.79
C PHE A 56 11.77 3.89 -9.44
N PRO A 57 10.54 4.42 -9.19
CA PRO A 57 10.23 5.23 -8.01
C PRO A 57 9.96 4.37 -6.76
N PHE A 58 11.00 3.72 -6.20
CA PHE A 58 10.87 2.78 -5.07
C PHE A 58 11.87 3.02 -3.93
N PHE A 59 12.73 4.04 -4.00
CA PHE A 59 13.92 4.09 -3.15
C PHE A 59 13.84 5.09 -1.99
N ASN A 60 12.86 5.99 -1.99
CA ASN A 60 12.60 6.87 -0.85
C ASN A 60 11.10 6.90 -0.49
N ILE A 61 10.75 7.47 0.66
CA ILE A 61 9.35 7.49 1.15
C ILE A 61 8.42 8.22 0.19
N PHE A 62 8.87 9.33 -0.40
CA PHE A 62 8.07 10.07 -1.36
C PHE A 62 7.72 9.22 -2.59
N GLU A 63 8.70 8.52 -3.14
CA GLU A 63 8.52 7.62 -4.28
C GLU A 63 7.63 6.43 -3.93
N CYS A 64 7.96 5.71 -2.84
CA CYS A 64 7.23 4.55 -2.35
C CYS A 64 5.76 4.87 -2.12
N PHE A 65 5.47 5.91 -1.35
CA PHE A 65 4.08 6.22 -1.01
C PHE A 65 3.30 6.81 -2.18
N SER A 66 3.96 7.52 -3.11
CA SER A 66 3.32 7.92 -4.36
C SER A 66 2.93 6.69 -5.20
N PHE A 67 3.79 5.67 -5.26
CA PHE A 67 3.48 4.41 -5.95
C PHE A 67 2.38 3.61 -5.22
N VAL A 68 2.48 3.44 -3.90
CA VAL A 68 1.46 2.74 -3.09
C VAL A 68 0.09 3.41 -3.22
N THR A 69 0.03 4.74 -3.16
CA THR A 69 -1.24 5.47 -3.31
C THR A 69 -1.82 5.38 -4.72
N PHE A 70 -0.99 5.28 -5.75
CA PHE A 70 -1.43 5.00 -7.11
C PHE A 70 -2.09 3.62 -7.21
N ILE A 71 -1.46 2.57 -6.66
CA ILE A 71 -2.02 1.21 -6.65
C ILE A 71 -3.32 1.15 -5.81
N LEU A 72 -3.33 1.75 -4.61
CA LEU A 72 -4.52 1.81 -3.76
C LEU A 72 -5.69 2.51 -4.43
N GLY A 73 -5.43 3.64 -5.11
CA GLY A 73 -6.45 4.37 -5.86
C GLY A 73 -7.03 3.54 -7.00
N GLY A 74 -6.18 2.82 -7.74
CA GLY A 74 -6.59 1.86 -8.76
C GLY A 74 -7.46 0.74 -8.18
N LEU A 75 -7.05 0.13 -7.07
CA LEU A 75 -7.82 -0.90 -6.37
C LEU A 75 -9.16 -0.35 -5.84
N ALA A 76 -9.18 0.88 -5.33
CA ALA A 76 -10.42 1.53 -4.89
C ALA A 76 -11.40 1.72 -6.05
N LEU A 77 -10.91 2.06 -7.22
CA LEU A 77 -11.73 2.30 -8.40
C LEU A 77 -12.26 1.01 -9.01
N LEU A 78 -11.39 -0.01 -9.17
CA LEU A 78 -11.68 -1.24 -9.90
C LEU A 78 -12.28 -2.34 -9.01
N CYS A 79 -11.73 -2.51 -7.82
CA CYS A 79 -12.04 -3.67 -6.98
C CYS A 79 -13.05 -3.41 -5.87
N SER A 80 -13.35 -2.15 -5.51
CA SER A 80 -14.29 -1.86 -4.43
C SER A 80 -15.72 -1.80 -4.96
N GLN A 81 -16.62 -2.54 -4.32
CA GLN A 81 -18.06 -2.42 -4.59
C GLN A 81 -18.66 -1.24 -3.84
N THR A 82 -19.61 -0.56 -4.49
CA THR A 82 -20.36 0.54 -3.86
C THR A 82 -21.41 -0.06 -2.92
N GLU A 83 -21.24 0.14 -1.63
CA GLU A 83 -22.22 -0.22 -0.62
C GLU A 83 -23.22 0.93 -0.40
N LYS A 84 -24.41 0.62 0.12
CA LYS A 84 -25.42 1.64 0.47
C LYS A 84 -25.03 2.54 1.66
N TYR A 85 -23.89 2.30 2.30
CA TYR A 85 -23.44 3.00 3.50
C TYR A 85 -22.47 4.14 3.18
N ARG A 86 -22.48 5.19 4.02
CA ARG A 86 -21.53 6.33 3.87
C ARG A 86 -20.07 5.92 4.05
N LEU A 87 -19.80 5.02 4.99
CA LEU A 87 -18.45 4.51 5.28
C LEU A 87 -18.40 3.03 4.87
N ASP A 88 -18.14 2.80 3.61
CA ASP A 88 -17.85 1.47 3.05
C ASP A 88 -16.33 1.20 3.01
N ALA A 89 -15.91 0.04 2.52
CA ALA A 89 -14.49 -0.31 2.42
C ALA A 89 -13.72 0.69 1.56
N ARG A 90 -14.33 1.25 0.51
CA ARG A 90 -13.72 2.27 -0.37
C ARG A 90 -13.43 3.57 0.37
N SER A 91 -14.32 4.02 1.26
CA SER A 91 -14.06 5.20 2.09
C SER A 91 -12.79 5.04 2.92
N TRP A 92 -12.57 3.84 3.48
CA TRP A 92 -11.37 3.54 4.26
C TRP A 92 -10.12 3.56 3.39
N VAL A 93 -10.18 3.03 2.16
CA VAL A 93 -9.05 3.13 1.22
C VAL A 93 -8.70 4.59 0.90
N TRP A 94 -9.70 5.46 0.69
CA TRP A 94 -9.43 6.89 0.48
C TRP A 94 -8.81 7.57 1.70
N ILE A 95 -9.23 7.19 2.92
CA ILE A 95 -8.61 7.66 4.16
C ILE A 95 -7.15 7.21 4.23
N GLU A 96 -6.84 5.95 3.90
CA GLU A 96 -5.47 5.42 3.88
C GLU A 96 -4.60 6.17 2.86
N ILE A 97 -5.11 6.45 1.65
CA ILE A 97 -4.40 7.25 0.64
C ILE A 97 -4.06 8.63 1.19
N LEU A 98 -5.04 9.33 1.76
CA LEU A 98 -4.81 10.67 2.32
C LEU A 98 -3.84 10.64 3.51
N PHE A 99 -3.88 9.59 4.32
CA PHE A 99 -2.96 9.39 5.43
C PHE A 99 -1.53 9.16 4.95
N LEU A 100 -1.32 8.29 3.95
CA LEU A 100 0.01 8.06 3.35
C LEU A 100 0.58 9.33 2.73
N LEU A 101 -0.22 10.05 1.95
CA LEU A 101 0.20 11.33 1.39
C LEU A 101 0.44 12.38 2.49
N GLY A 102 -0.33 12.34 3.58
CA GLY A 102 -0.09 13.16 4.77
C GLY A 102 1.28 12.89 5.42
N ILE A 103 1.68 11.62 5.52
CA ILE A 103 3.03 11.25 6.01
C ILE A 103 4.11 11.85 5.10
N VAL A 104 3.94 11.77 3.78
CA VAL A 104 4.90 12.31 2.81
C VAL A 104 5.16 13.81 3.02
N LEU A 105 4.19 14.58 3.60
CA LEU A 105 4.41 16.01 3.87
C LEU A 105 5.63 16.29 4.75
N PHE A 106 5.98 15.35 5.61
CA PHE A 106 7.12 15.46 6.53
C PHE A 106 8.47 15.05 5.92
N PHE A 107 8.47 14.51 4.70
CA PHE A 107 9.67 14.03 4.02
C PHE A 107 10.04 14.90 2.81
N PRO A 108 11.33 14.91 2.37
CA PRO A 108 11.75 15.59 1.15
C PRO A 108 10.98 15.09 -0.09
N LYS A 109 10.54 16.01 -0.96
CA LYS A 109 9.86 15.71 -2.25
C LYS A 109 10.87 15.76 -3.39
N GLU A 110 11.99 15.08 -3.20
CA GLU A 110 13.05 14.96 -4.20
C GLU A 110 13.23 13.49 -4.52
N PRO A 111 13.43 13.12 -5.79
CA PRO A 111 13.77 11.73 -6.12
C PRO A 111 15.08 11.34 -5.48
N SER A 112 15.23 10.05 -5.21
CA SER A 112 16.50 9.50 -4.70
C SER A 112 17.60 9.69 -5.73
N PHE A 113 18.84 9.88 -5.24
CA PHE A 113 19.99 9.96 -6.13
C PHE A 113 20.20 8.63 -6.84
N TYR A 114 20.52 8.70 -8.14
CA TYR A 114 20.87 7.52 -8.92
C TYR A 114 22.06 6.78 -8.27
N ARG A 115 21.90 5.48 -8.13
CA ARG A 115 22.97 4.55 -7.75
C ARG A 115 22.97 3.39 -8.76
N PRO A 116 24.13 2.83 -9.15
CA PRO A 116 24.19 1.73 -10.12
C PRO A 116 23.29 0.53 -9.73
N ASN A 117 23.16 0.26 -8.44
CA ASN A 117 22.29 -0.83 -7.93
C ASN A 117 20.79 -0.59 -8.19
N HIS A 118 20.36 0.66 -8.42
CA HIS A 118 18.94 0.97 -8.65
C HIS A 118 18.42 0.47 -10.00
N THR A 119 19.30 0.13 -10.94
CA THR A 119 18.91 -0.44 -12.23
C THR A 119 19.04 -1.96 -12.27
N PHE A 120 19.54 -2.58 -11.21
CA PHE A 120 19.66 -4.03 -11.15
C PHE A 120 18.27 -4.66 -10.97
N LEU A 121 17.92 -5.58 -11.87
CA LEU A 121 16.57 -6.15 -11.96
C LEU A 121 16.05 -6.69 -10.62
N TRP A 122 16.88 -7.43 -9.88
CA TRP A 122 16.46 -8.05 -8.62
C TRP A 122 16.21 -7.04 -7.51
N VAL A 123 16.92 -5.89 -7.53
CA VAL A 123 16.66 -4.76 -6.63
C VAL A 123 15.30 -4.12 -6.95
N ILE A 124 15.02 -3.92 -8.23
CA ILE A 124 13.74 -3.37 -8.70
C ILE A 124 12.59 -4.30 -8.30
N LEU A 125 12.74 -5.60 -8.53
CA LEU A 125 11.73 -6.60 -8.17
C LEU A 125 11.54 -6.68 -6.65
N PHE A 126 12.64 -6.67 -5.87
CA PHE A 126 12.58 -6.66 -4.41
C PHE A 126 11.75 -5.48 -3.87
N HIS A 127 12.09 -4.26 -4.28
CA HIS A 127 11.37 -3.07 -3.84
C HIS A 127 9.96 -3.01 -4.42
N GLY A 128 9.79 -3.25 -5.72
CA GLY A 128 8.49 -3.20 -6.38
C GLY A 128 7.47 -4.16 -5.79
N PHE A 129 7.84 -5.41 -5.56
CA PHE A 129 6.96 -6.39 -4.91
C PHE A 129 6.66 -6.03 -3.45
N ARG A 130 7.60 -5.40 -2.74
CA ARG A 130 7.40 -4.95 -1.37
C ARG A 130 6.37 -3.84 -1.29
N GLU A 131 6.40 -2.89 -2.21
CA GLU A 131 5.40 -1.83 -2.30
C GLU A 131 4.02 -2.36 -2.74
N LEU A 132 3.98 -3.35 -3.65
CA LEU A 132 2.74 -4.04 -4.00
C LEU A 132 2.16 -4.81 -2.82
N ALA A 133 3.01 -5.44 -2.00
CA ALA A 133 2.59 -6.11 -0.77
C ALA A 133 2.00 -5.10 0.23
N LEU A 134 2.64 -3.94 0.41
CA LEU A 134 2.14 -2.87 1.27
C LEU A 134 0.78 -2.34 0.78
N ALA A 135 0.64 -2.05 -0.52
CA ALA A 135 -0.63 -1.58 -1.09
C ALA A 135 -1.77 -2.60 -0.89
N THR A 136 -1.50 -3.88 -1.12
CA THR A 136 -2.52 -4.93 -1.01
C THR A 136 -2.87 -5.27 0.44
N VAL A 137 -1.93 -5.19 1.39
CA VAL A 137 -2.25 -5.36 2.82
C VAL A 137 -3.05 -4.18 3.37
N LEU A 138 -2.76 -2.95 2.95
CA LEU A 138 -3.55 -1.77 3.30
C LEU A 138 -4.98 -1.91 2.76
N PHE A 139 -5.13 -2.27 1.48
CA PHE A 139 -6.45 -2.54 0.91
C PHE A 139 -7.22 -3.65 1.65
N SER A 140 -6.53 -4.68 2.12
CA SER A 140 -7.08 -5.72 3.01
C SER A 140 -7.52 -5.14 4.35
N ALA A 141 -6.71 -4.26 4.96
CA ALA A 141 -6.99 -3.62 6.24
C ALA A 141 -8.26 -2.76 6.18
N ALA A 142 -8.46 -2.00 5.10
CA ALA A 142 -9.70 -1.25 4.86
C ALA A 142 -10.96 -2.16 4.91
N HIS A 143 -10.87 -3.37 4.34
CA HIS A 143 -11.95 -4.35 4.39
C HIS A 143 -12.15 -4.93 5.79
N PHE A 144 -11.08 -5.20 6.53
CA PHE A 144 -11.15 -5.69 7.91
C PHE A 144 -11.73 -4.64 8.87
N ILE A 145 -11.34 -3.39 8.74
CA ILE A 145 -11.93 -2.28 9.51
C ILE A 145 -13.42 -2.17 9.20
N ARG A 146 -13.79 -2.21 7.92
CA ARG A 146 -15.20 -2.19 7.50
C ARG A 146 -15.99 -3.38 8.03
N PHE A 147 -15.41 -4.59 8.02
CA PHE A 147 -16.04 -5.80 8.58
C PHE A 147 -16.38 -5.61 10.06
N ARG A 148 -15.49 -5.08 10.86
CA ARG A 148 -15.75 -4.81 12.29
C ARG A 148 -16.85 -3.78 12.51
N MET A 149 -16.95 -2.78 11.64
CA MET A 149 -18.01 -1.77 11.73
C MET A 149 -19.37 -2.28 11.26
N ALA A 150 -19.42 -3.30 10.41
CA ALA A 150 -20.65 -3.86 9.85
C ALA A 150 -21.38 -4.85 10.77
N ARG A 151 -21.32 -4.70 12.09
CA ARG A 151 -21.73 -5.66 13.13
C ARG A 151 -23.13 -6.32 12.98
N ARG A 152 -24.06 -5.79 12.18
CA ARG A 152 -25.48 -6.19 12.20
C ARG A 152 -26.01 -6.96 11.00
N ARG A 153 -25.26 -7.23 9.92
CA ARG A 153 -25.79 -7.90 8.70
C ARG A 153 -24.88 -9.03 8.21
N LYS A 154 -25.29 -10.29 8.49
CA LYS A 154 -24.53 -11.51 8.18
C LYS A 154 -24.10 -11.68 6.70
N PRO A 155 -24.98 -11.54 5.65
CA PRO A 155 -24.55 -11.87 4.28
C PRO A 155 -23.50 -10.90 3.71
N LEU A 156 -23.63 -9.59 3.97
CA LEU A 156 -22.66 -8.58 3.56
C LEU A 156 -21.31 -8.79 4.25
N LYS A 157 -21.34 -9.23 5.49
CA LYS A 157 -20.19 -9.44 6.35
C LYS A 157 -19.24 -10.51 5.79
N ASN A 158 -19.78 -11.64 5.33
CA ASN A 158 -18.96 -12.72 4.78
C ASN A 158 -18.22 -12.31 3.50
N HIS A 159 -18.87 -11.55 2.61
CA HIS A 159 -18.24 -11.07 1.38
C HIS A 159 -17.10 -10.09 1.66
N ILE A 160 -17.27 -9.17 2.61
CA ILE A 160 -16.23 -8.20 3.01
C ILE A 160 -15.03 -8.95 3.61
N LEU A 161 -15.29 -9.91 4.51
CA LEU A 161 -14.22 -10.71 5.13
C LEU A 161 -13.45 -11.53 4.10
N PHE A 162 -14.17 -12.20 3.19
CA PHE A 162 -13.56 -12.99 2.13
C PHE A 162 -12.65 -12.14 1.24
N LYS A 163 -13.11 -10.94 0.87
CA LYS A 163 -12.33 -10.00 0.08
C LYS A 163 -11.08 -9.53 0.81
N GLY A 164 -11.21 -9.15 2.09
CA GLY A 164 -10.05 -8.80 2.93
C GLY A 164 -9.03 -9.94 2.98
N ARG A 165 -9.46 -11.18 3.16
CA ARG A 165 -8.58 -12.35 3.19
C ARG A 165 -7.86 -12.59 1.86
N ASN A 166 -8.56 -12.44 0.73
CA ASN A 166 -7.95 -12.64 -0.58
C ASN A 166 -6.85 -11.60 -0.85
N PHE A 167 -7.07 -10.34 -0.47
CA PHE A 167 -6.03 -9.30 -0.61
C PHE A 167 -4.89 -9.48 0.39
N LEU A 168 -5.15 -10.01 1.59
CA LEU A 168 -4.09 -10.40 2.52
C LEU A 168 -3.24 -11.54 1.95
N LEU A 169 -3.87 -12.55 1.31
CA LEU A 169 -3.16 -13.62 0.61
C LEU A 169 -2.29 -13.07 -0.53
N LEU A 170 -2.86 -12.18 -1.34
CA LEU A 170 -2.14 -11.55 -2.44
C LEU A 170 -0.93 -10.74 -1.92
N SER A 171 -1.10 -10.03 -0.80
CA SER A 171 0.00 -9.34 -0.12
C SER A 171 1.10 -10.31 0.30
N THR A 172 0.74 -11.48 0.84
CA THR A 172 1.72 -12.51 1.24
C THR A 172 2.48 -13.03 0.02
N VAL A 173 1.80 -13.27 -1.09
CA VAL A 173 2.45 -13.70 -2.34
C VAL A 173 3.45 -12.65 -2.84
N PHE A 174 3.04 -11.38 -2.90
CA PHE A 174 3.96 -10.31 -3.31
C PHE A 174 5.14 -10.17 -2.33
N PHE A 175 4.89 -10.31 -1.02
CA PHE A 175 5.96 -10.24 -0.04
C PHE A 175 6.96 -11.39 -0.22
N LEU A 176 6.51 -12.62 -0.45
CA LEU A 176 7.38 -13.77 -0.73
C LEU A 176 8.17 -13.60 -2.04
N CYS A 177 7.55 -13.03 -3.08
CA CYS A 177 8.24 -12.68 -4.32
C CYS A 177 9.34 -11.62 -4.07
N SER A 178 9.08 -10.64 -3.19
CA SER A 178 10.08 -9.67 -2.77
C SER A 178 11.25 -10.36 -2.07
N GLU A 179 11.00 -11.21 -1.07
CA GLU A 179 12.06 -11.91 -0.33
C GLU A 179 12.89 -12.82 -1.25
N TYR A 180 12.25 -13.53 -2.17
CA TYR A 180 12.95 -14.33 -3.18
C TYR A 180 13.87 -13.47 -4.05
N SER A 181 13.38 -12.34 -4.53
CA SER A 181 14.19 -11.39 -5.31
C SER A 181 15.36 -10.83 -4.49
N GLY A 182 15.13 -10.57 -3.20
CA GLY A 182 16.15 -10.12 -2.26
C GLY A 182 17.24 -11.17 -2.02
N MET A 183 16.89 -12.46 -1.94
CA MET A 183 17.85 -13.56 -1.80
C MET A 183 18.80 -13.63 -3.01
N ILE A 184 18.26 -13.53 -4.24
CA ILE A 184 19.08 -13.54 -5.46
C ILE A 184 19.97 -12.31 -5.51
N TRP A 185 19.46 -11.14 -5.11
CA TRP A 185 20.25 -9.94 -5.01
C TRP A 185 21.39 -10.09 -4.00
N CYS A 186 21.13 -10.63 -2.81
CA CYS A 186 22.16 -10.89 -1.80
C CYS A 186 23.26 -11.81 -2.33
N GLN A 187 22.88 -12.91 -2.99
CA GLN A 187 23.86 -13.83 -3.59
C GLN A 187 24.72 -13.13 -4.64
N ALA A 188 24.14 -12.32 -5.51
CA ALA A 188 24.86 -11.60 -6.54
C ALA A 188 25.80 -10.52 -5.97
N GLY A 189 25.42 -9.88 -4.83
CA GLY A 189 26.18 -8.78 -4.22
C GLY A 189 27.24 -9.24 -3.21
N TRP A 190 26.95 -10.28 -2.43
CA TRP A 190 27.81 -10.72 -1.32
C TRP A 190 28.23 -12.20 -1.42
N GLY A 191 27.77 -12.92 -2.42
CA GLY A 191 28.10 -14.35 -2.60
C GLY A 191 27.33 -15.29 -1.66
N ASP A 192 26.38 -14.77 -0.88
CA ASP A 192 25.54 -15.53 0.04
C ASP A 192 24.07 -15.19 -0.16
N PHE A 193 23.18 -16.18 -0.08
CA PHE A 193 21.72 -15.95 -0.13
C PHE A 193 21.17 -15.25 1.11
N TRP A 194 21.95 -15.13 2.15
CA TRP A 194 21.51 -14.69 3.44
C TRP A 194 22.46 -13.70 4.08
N HIS A 195 22.01 -12.48 4.26
CA HIS A 195 22.78 -11.45 4.93
C HIS A 195 22.07 -10.98 6.20
N TRP A 196 22.68 -11.19 7.37
CA TRP A 196 22.15 -10.75 8.65
C TRP A 196 22.16 -9.22 8.74
N SER A 197 21.00 -8.61 8.53
CA SER A 197 20.81 -7.16 8.55
C SER A 197 19.52 -6.79 9.26
N ALA A 198 19.34 -5.51 9.59
CA ALA A 198 18.07 -5.00 10.12
C ALA A 198 16.89 -5.30 9.19
N THR A 199 17.12 -5.28 7.88
CA THR A 199 16.09 -5.62 6.87
C THR A 199 15.62 -7.06 6.99
N PHE A 200 16.51 -8.00 7.28
CA PHE A 200 16.17 -9.39 7.51
C PHE A 200 15.23 -9.57 8.69
N PHE A 201 15.55 -8.96 9.84
CA PHE A 201 14.69 -9.05 11.03
C PHE A 201 13.30 -8.42 10.77
N GLN A 202 13.27 -7.29 10.05
CA GLN A 202 12.02 -6.66 9.64
C GLN A 202 11.18 -7.58 8.75
N SER A 203 11.79 -8.25 7.77
CA SER A 203 11.14 -9.24 6.90
C SER A 203 10.58 -10.41 7.70
N THR A 204 11.34 -10.93 8.65
CA THR A 204 10.90 -12.02 9.54
C THR A 204 9.66 -11.61 10.35
N VAL A 205 9.65 -10.41 10.93
CA VAL A 205 8.48 -9.89 11.67
C VAL A 205 7.26 -9.80 10.75
N ILE A 206 7.42 -9.30 9.53
CA ILE A 206 6.31 -9.18 8.56
C ILE A 206 5.76 -10.57 8.20
N ILE A 207 6.62 -11.55 7.89
CA ILE A 207 6.20 -12.92 7.58
C ILE A 207 5.42 -13.53 8.75
N LEU A 208 5.93 -13.40 9.97
CA LEU A 208 5.25 -13.90 11.16
C LEU A 208 3.87 -13.28 11.35
N CYS A 209 3.74 -11.95 11.17
CA CYS A 209 2.45 -11.26 11.24
C CYS A 209 1.47 -11.76 10.17
N LEU A 210 1.93 -11.91 8.92
CA LEU A 210 1.12 -12.43 7.82
C LEU A 210 0.68 -13.87 8.11
N MET A 211 1.60 -14.76 8.50
CA MET A 211 1.29 -16.15 8.82
C MET A 211 0.31 -16.25 9.99
N PHE A 212 0.50 -15.44 11.02
CA PHE A 212 -0.39 -15.43 12.16
C PHE A 212 -1.82 -15.02 11.77
N ALA A 213 -1.97 -14.00 10.92
CA ALA A 213 -3.26 -13.54 10.42
C ALA A 213 -4.01 -14.64 9.62
N PHE A 214 -3.29 -15.53 8.92
CA PHE A 214 -3.88 -16.64 8.16
C PHE A 214 -4.29 -17.82 9.03
N HIS A 215 -3.49 -18.18 10.02
CA HIS A 215 -3.66 -19.41 10.78
C HIS A 215 -4.71 -19.32 11.90
N ILE A 216 -5.32 -18.15 12.11
CA ILE A 216 -6.45 -18.05 13.05
C ILE A 216 -7.65 -18.81 12.49
N PRO A 217 -8.14 -19.87 13.19
CA PRO A 217 -9.25 -20.66 12.71
C PRO A 217 -10.55 -19.85 12.72
N GLY A 218 -11.27 -19.83 11.59
CA GLY A 218 -12.54 -19.09 11.42
C GLY A 218 -13.77 -19.84 11.92
N LYS A 219 -13.71 -20.45 13.12
CA LYS A 219 -14.82 -21.27 13.64
C LYS A 219 -15.94 -20.45 14.30
N ASN A 220 -15.63 -19.28 14.85
CA ASN A 220 -16.56 -18.44 15.62
C ASN A 220 -16.43 -16.97 15.25
N HIS A 221 -17.50 -16.19 15.51
CA HIS A 221 -17.54 -14.75 15.29
C HIS A 221 -16.35 -14.00 15.97
N ARG A 222 -15.94 -14.45 17.15
CA ARG A 222 -14.79 -13.90 17.90
C ARG A 222 -13.48 -14.13 17.17
N SER A 223 -13.30 -15.27 16.52
CA SER A 223 -12.09 -15.57 15.75
C SER A 223 -11.98 -14.74 14.47
N ASP A 224 -13.10 -14.42 13.82
CA ASP A 224 -13.13 -13.51 12.69
C ASP A 224 -12.75 -12.07 13.09
N ASP A 225 -13.25 -11.60 14.25
CA ASP A 225 -12.88 -10.30 14.80
C ASP A 225 -11.37 -10.22 15.14
N ILE A 226 -10.81 -11.26 15.75
CA ILE A 226 -9.37 -11.36 16.07
C ILE A 226 -8.55 -11.35 14.76
N ARG A 227 -8.93 -12.14 13.77
CA ARG A 227 -8.29 -12.15 12.44
C ARG A 227 -8.27 -10.76 11.80
N CYS A 228 -9.38 -10.04 11.87
CA CYS A 228 -9.46 -8.69 11.33
C CYS A 228 -8.52 -7.72 12.06
N VAL A 229 -8.39 -7.83 13.38
CA VAL A 229 -7.47 -7.01 14.17
C VAL A 229 -6.03 -7.29 13.78
N ILE A 230 -5.67 -8.56 13.68
CA ILE A 230 -4.29 -8.96 13.36
C ILE A 230 -3.97 -8.60 11.90
N GLY A 231 -4.89 -8.83 10.95
CA GLY A 231 -4.69 -8.46 9.56
C GLY A 231 -4.53 -6.94 9.36
N ALA A 232 -5.34 -6.13 10.05
CA ALA A 232 -5.15 -4.68 10.05
C ALA A 232 -3.87 -4.26 10.79
N GLY A 233 -3.53 -4.95 11.89
CA GLY A 233 -2.27 -4.75 12.62
C GLY A 233 -1.04 -5.04 11.76
N THR A 234 -1.09 -6.07 10.91
CA THR A 234 -0.01 -6.39 9.96
C THR A 234 0.24 -5.22 8.99
N ALA A 235 -0.83 -4.59 8.48
CA ALA A 235 -0.69 -3.40 7.63
C ALA A 235 0.01 -2.26 8.38
N LEU A 236 -0.36 -2.03 9.64
CA LEU A 236 0.29 -1.02 10.48
C LEU A 236 1.77 -1.33 10.73
N VAL A 237 2.12 -2.59 11.00
CA VAL A 237 3.52 -3.02 11.19
C VAL A 237 4.33 -2.77 9.91
N MET A 238 3.82 -3.18 8.75
CA MET A 238 4.50 -2.96 7.46
C MET A 238 4.70 -1.46 7.18
N LEU A 239 3.66 -0.66 7.43
CA LEU A 239 3.73 0.80 7.26
C LEU A 239 4.77 1.43 8.19
N THR A 240 4.79 1.04 9.48
CA THR A 240 5.76 1.54 10.45
C THR A 240 7.18 1.21 10.04
N ILE A 241 7.44 -0.02 9.59
CA ILE A 241 8.75 -0.44 9.09
C ILE A 241 9.16 0.42 7.87
N GLN A 242 8.23 0.69 6.95
CA GLN A 242 8.53 1.52 5.78
C GLN A 242 8.85 2.97 6.16
N VAL A 243 8.13 3.56 7.10
CA VAL A 243 8.39 4.92 7.59
C VAL A 243 9.72 5.00 8.34
N THR A 244 10.03 4.03 9.20
CA THR A 244 11.30 4.03 9.96
C THR A 244 12.53 3.91 9.06
N LYS A 245 12.44 3.17 7.95
CA LYS A 245 13.51 3.11 6.93
C LYS A 245 13.79 4.46 6.27
N GLY A 246 12.82 5.30 6.15
CA GLY A 246 13.00 6.63 5.56
C GLY A 246 13.50 7.67 6.54
N LEU A 247 13.55 7.36 7.83
CA LEU A 247 14.11 8.22 8.88
C LEU A 247 15.59 7.88 9.17
N SER A 248 16.05 6.69 8.78
CA SER A 248 17.45 6.23 8.90
C SER A 248 18.27 6.56 7.66
#